data_c72c5bbe92265db18eafc92bd4880675
#
_entry.id   c72c5bbe92265db18eafc92bd4880675
#
_cell.length_a   1.000
_cell.length_b   1.000
_cell.length_c   1.000
_cell.angle_alpha   90.00
_cell.angle_beta   90.00
_cell.angle_gamma   90.00
#
_symmetry.space_group_name_H-M   'P 1'
#
loop_
_entity.id
_entity.type
_entity.pdbx_description
1 polymer ?
#
loop_
_entity_poly.entity_id
_entity_poly.type
_entity_poly.pdbx_seq_one_letter_code
_entity_poly.pdbx_strand_id
1 'polypeptide(L)'
;MMNIILKPIGVIHTFASDSNIKEHKENEATIEVFPEFEEALEGLNGYTHLFLLSYLHKLRPDQIGFLKVKPKRATRRGFALDELPTLGVFALDSPTRPNPIGLTLVQLQKIEQRNLFVKGIDLFDGTPIIDIKPYQPYYRTEKFKMPKWFLKFMDKNGHL
;
A
#
# COMPACT_ATOMS: atom_id res chain seq x y z
N MET A 1 -1.19 15.44 -24.06
CA MET A 1 -1.12 14.39 -23.00
C MET A 1 -2.22 14.70 -22.02
N MET A 2 -3.05 13.69 -21.63
CA MET A 2 -4.12 13.89 -20.65
C MET A 2 -3.50 14.13 -19.27
N ASN A 3 -3.95 15.16 -18.56
CA ASN A 3 -3.51 15.46 -17.21
C ASN A 3 -4.57 14.93 -16.22
N ILE A 4 -4.18 14.06 -15.30
CA ILE A 4 -5.08 13.49 -14.28
C ILE A 4 -4.77 14.18 -12.97
N ILE A 5 -5.78 14.81 -12.37
CA ILE A 5 -5.68 15.46 -11.05
C ILE A 5 -6.46 14.61 -10.06
N LEU A 6 -5.76 14.10 -9.04
CA LEU A 6 -6.34 13.35 -7.94
C LEU A 6 -6.39 14.23 -6.69
N LYS A 7 -7.49 14.16 -5.94
CA LYS A 7 -7.64 14.85 -4.66
C LYS A 7 -7.49 13.84 -3.53
N PRO A 8 -6.73 14.13 -2.47
CA PRO A 8 -6.76 13.32 -1.25
C PRO A 8 -8.14 13.44 -0.60
N ILE A 9 -8.66 12.31 -0.13
CA ILE A 9 -9.94 12.23 0.60
C ILE A 9 -9.75 12.09 2.10
N GLY A 10 -8.53 11.87 2.54
CA GLY A 10 -8.17 11.69 3.94
C GLY A 10 -6.68 11.51 4.12
N VAL A 11 -6.28 11.24 5.34
CA VAL A 11 -4.88 11.08 5.73
C VAL A 11 -4.72 9.96 6.76
N ILE A 12 -3.56 9.31 6.73
CA ILE A 12 -3.16 8.30 7.73
C ILE A 12 -2.56 8.99 8.95
N HIS A 13 -3.01 8.56 10.14
CA HIS A 13 -2.39 8.85 11.41
C HIS A 13 -1.94 7.54 12.08
N THR A 14 -0.65 7.42 12.36
CA THR A 14 -0.10 6.27 13.08
C THR A 14 1.04 6.68 13.99
N PHE A 15 1.15 6.03 15.15
CA PHE A 15 2.28 6.20 16.07
C PHE A 15 3.44 5.26 15.74
N ALA A 16 3.27 4.34 14.79
CA ALA A 16 4.33 3.44 14.37
C ALA A 16 5.45 4.23 13.67
N SER A 17 6.69 4.00 14.07
CA SER A 17 7.85 4.60 13.39
C SER A 17 7.97 4.10 11.96
N ASP A 18 8.63 4.86 11.10
CA ASP A 18 8.87 4.48 9.71
C ASP A 18 9.61 3.13 9.58
N SER A 19 10.45 2.77 10.57
CA SER A 19 11.11 1.46 10.62
C SER A 19 10.11 0.36 10.92
N ASN A 20 9.24 0.54 11.92
CA ASN A 20 8.20 -0.43 12.25
C ASN A 20 7.25 -0.68 11.08
N ILE A 21 6.82 0.39 10.39
CA ILE A 21 5.97 0.27 9.19
C ILE A 21 6.64 -0.61 8.12
N LYS A 22 7.96 -0.49 7.95
CA LYS A 22 8.70 -1.30 6.96
C LYS A 22 8.88 -2.76 7.35
N GLU A 23 8.89 -3.05 8.64
CA GLU A 23 9.27 -4.37 9.19
C GLU A 23 8.06 -5.20 9.62
N HIS A 24 7.01 -4.55 10.08
CA HIS A 24 5.83 -5.19 10.66
C HIS A 24 4.57 -4.87 9.86
N LYS A 25 3.72 -5.90 9.65
CA LYS A 25 2.44 -5.76 8.94
C LYS A 25 1.21 -5.63 9.86
N GLU A 26 1.42 -5.70 11.17
CA GLU A 26 0.35 -5.64 12.17
C GLU A 26 0.15 -4.23 12.75
N ASN A 27 0.73 -3.21 12.10
CA ASN A 27 0.62 -1.84 12.56
C ASN A 27 -0.82 -1.34 12.48
N GLU A 28 -1.20 -0.58 13.50
CA GLU A 28 -2.50 0.07 13.60
C GLU A 28 -2.40 1.53 13.15
N ALA A 29 -3.50 2.03 12.61
CA ALA A 29 -3.61 3.42 12.20
C ALA A 29 -5.06 3.90 12.26
N THR A 30 -5.22 5.21 12.25
CA THR A 30 -6.48 5.88 11.99
C THR A 30 -6.43 6.53 10.61
N ILE A 31 -7.45 6.30 9.80
CA ILE A 31 -7.67 7.04 8.57
C ILE A 31 -8.66 8.16 8.93
N GLU A 32 -8.19 9.39 8.92
CA GLU A 32 -9.06 10.55 9.05
C GLU A 32 -9.55 10.93 7.65
N VAL A 33 -10.85 10.73 7.39
CA VAL A 33 -11.50 11.17 6.15
C VAL A 33 -11.84 12.66 6.31
N PHE A 34 -11.58 13.45 5.27
CA PHE A 34 -11.86 14.89 5.32
C PHE A 34 -13.37 15.17 5.39
N PRO A 35 -13.79 16.26 6.06
CA PRO A 35 -15.20 16.53 6.33
C PRO A 35 -16.10 16.51 5.09
N GLU A 36 -15.61 17.01 3.97
CA GLU A 36 -16.35 17.06 2.70
C GLU A 36 -16.64 15.69 2.09
N PHE A 37 -16.00 14.62 2.60
CA PHE A 37 -16.18 13.25 2.13
C PHE A 37 -16.85 12.34 3.18
N GLU A 38 -17.31 12.87 4.31
CA GLU A 38 -17.90 12.09 5.41
C GLU A 38 -19.10 11.27 4.95
N GLU A 39 -19.98 11.85 4.11
CA GLU A 39 -21.15 11.15 3.57
C GLU A 39 -20.79 9.91 2.74
N ALA A 40 -19.59 9.88 2.15
CA ALA A 40 -19.11 8.71 1.38
C ALA A 40 -18.81 7.49 2.25
N LEU A 41 -18.81 7.60 3.58
CA LEU A 41 -18.63 6.49 4.51
C LEU A 41 -19.95 5.75 4.80
N GLU A 42 -21.08 6.27 4.35
CA GLU A 42 -22.38 5.64 4.55
C GLU A 42 -22.39 4.23 3.92
N GLY A 43 -22.85 3.25 4.71
CA GLY A 43 -22.89 1.85 4.29
C GLY A 43 -21.56 1.09 4.40
N LEU A 44 -20.47 1.71 4.87
CA LEU A 44 -19.18 1.04 5.04
C LEU A 44 -19.16 0.13 6.29
N ASN A 45 -20.02 0.39 7.26
CA ASN A 45 -20.15 -0.46 8.46
C ASN A 45 -20.53 -1.90 8.09
N GLY A 46 -19.83 -2.86 8.71
CA GLY A 46 -20.04 -4.30 8.45
C GLY A 46 -19.01 -4.91 7.51
N TYR A 47 -18.28 -4.11 6.73
CA TYR A 47 -17.11 -4.61 6.03
C TYR A 47 -15.95 -4.80 7.01
N THR A 48 -15.27 -5.94 6.89
CA THR A 48 -14.11 -6.27 7.75
C THR A 48 -12.78 -5.86 7.13
N HIS A 49 -12.73 -5.69 5.81
CA HIS A 49 -11.50 -5.36 5.09
C HIS A 49 -11.75 -4.30 4.03
N LEU A 50 -10.76 -3.43 3.87
CA LEU A 50 -10.78 -2.34 2.90
C LEU A 50 -9.48 -2.31 2.10
N PHE A 51 -9.58 -1.99 0.81
CA PHE A 51 -8.44 -1.53 0.02
C PHE A 51 -8.29 -0.02 0.20
N LEU A 52 -7.08 0.40 0.47
CA LEU A 52 -6.67 1.80 0.48
C LEU A 52 -5.81 2.09 -0.75
N LEU A 53 -6.19 3.10 -1.51
CA LEU A 53 -5.34 3.71 -2.52
C LEU A 53 -4.72 4.95 -1.91
N SER A 54 -3.41 5.04 -1.93
CA SER A 54 -2.65 6.11 -1.27
C SER A 54 -1.63 6.74 -2.21
N TYR A 55 -1.23 7.97 -1.92
CA TYR A 55 -0.10 8.61 -2.56
C TYR A 55 1.15 8.48 -1.69
N LEU A 56 2.21 7.86 -2.22
CA LEU A 56 3.43 7.56 -1.49
C LEU A 56 4.30 8.82 -1.38
N HIS A 57 3.96 9.71 -0.45
CA HIS A 57 4.41 11.09 -0.36
C HIS A 57 5.86 11.30 0.13
N LYS A 58 6.47 10.29 0.77
CA LYS A 58 7.85 10.42 1.31
C LYS A 58 8.95 10.14 0.27
N LEU A 59 8.61 10.14 -1.02
CA LEU A 59 9.59 10.03 -2.09
C LEU A 59 10.10 11.42 -2.50
N ARG A 60 11.42 11.55 -2.66
CA ARG A 60 12.00 12.73 -3.29
C ARG A 60 11.74 12.70 -4.80
N PRO A 61 11.69 13.88 -5.47
CA PRO A 61 11.46 13.95 -6.92
C PRO A 61 12.42 13.07 -7.75
N ASP A 62 13.67 12.96 -7.33
CA ASP A 62 14.69 12.11 -7.97
C ASP A 62 14.49 10.61 -7.77
N GLN A 63 13.53 10.21 -6.94
CA GLN A 63 13.18 8.82 -6.70
C GLN A 63 11.90 8.37 -7.42
N ILE A 64 11.24 9.26 -8.14
CA ILE A 64 9.99 8.97 -8.86
C ILE A 64 10.27 8.71 -10.33
N GLY A 65 9.50 7.81 -10.95
CA GLY A 65 9.53 7.59 -12.40
C GLY A 65 10.54 6.56 -12.88
N PHE A 66 11.14 5.79 -12.00
CA PHE A 66 12.01 4.69 -12.43
C PHE A 66 11.21 3.64 -13.21
N LEU A 67 11.70 3.28 -14.39
CA LEU A 67 11.09 2.22 -15.20
C LEU A 67 11.68 0.84 -14.88
N LYS A 68 12.90 0.79 -14.33
CA LYS A 68 13.56 -0.46 -13.95
C LYS A 68 14.10 -0.37 -12.52
N VAL A 69 13.86 -1.41 -11.75
CA VAL A 69 14.26 -1.51 -10.34
C VAL A 69 14.65 -2.94 -9.97
N LYS A 70 15.33 -3.09 -8.85
CA LYS A 70 15.63 -4.39 -8.25
C LYS A 70 14.72 -4.63 -7.02
N PRO A 71 14.32 -5.89 -6.72
CA PRO A 71 13.52 -6.23 -5.53
C PRO A 71 14.36 -6.14 -4.26
N LYS A 72 14.79 -4.94 -3.87
CA LYS A 72 15.72 -4.69 -2.77
C LYS A 72 15.26 -5.24 -1.41
N ARG A 73 13.96 -5.48 -1.20
CA ARG A 73 13.49 -6.13 0.04
C ARG A 73 14.10 -7.52 0.26
N ALA A 74 14.46 -8.23 -0.81
CA ALA A 74 15.10 -9.54 -0.71
C ALA A 74 16.49 -9.49 -0.04
N THR A 75 17.19 -8.33 -0.04
CA THR A 75 18.48 -8.19 0.67
C THR A 75 18.34 -8.36 2.18
N ARG A 76 17.17 -8.06 2.75
CA ARG A 76 16.88 -8.28 4.18
C ARG A 76 16.86 -9.76 4.56
N ARG A 77 16.78 -10.66 3.58
CA ARG A 77 16.79 -12.11 3.75
C ARG A 77 18.11 -12.74 3.31
N GLY A 78 19.15 -11.92 3.15
CA GLY A 78 20.51 -12.38 2.87
C GLY A 78 20.88 -12.51 1.40
N PHE A 79 19.98 -12.14 0.45
CA PHE A 79 20.36 -12.10 -0.97
C PHE A 79 21.27 -10.90 -1.24
N ALA A 80 22.36 -11.12 -1.97
CA ALA A 80 23.22 -10.03 -2.39
C ALA A 80 22.55 -9.17 -3.49
N LEU A 81 22.83 -7.88 -3.52
CA LEU A 81 22.17 -6.94 -4.45
C LEU A 81 22.45 -7.29 -5.93
N ASP A 82 23.60 -7.85 -6.24
CA ASP A 82 24.02 -8.30 -7.58
C ASP A 82 23.28 -9.57 -8.02
N GLU A 83 22.87 -10.42 -7.08
CA GLU A 83 22.04 -11.60 -7.36
C GLU A 83 20.60 -11.25 -7.77
N LEU A 84 20.14 -10.03 -7.42
CA LEU A 84 18.77 -9.61 -7.70
C LEU A 84 18.58 -9.19 -9.16
N PRO A 85 17.54 -9.67 -9.84
CA PRO A 85 17.25 -9.27 -11.21
C PRO A 85 16.86 -7.79 -11.30
N THR A 86 17.26 -7.14 -12.39
CA THR A 86 16.71 -5.82 -12.75
C THR A 86 15.44 -6.02 -13.55
N LEU A 87 14.32 -5.53 -13.05
CA LEU A 87 12.98 -5.76 -13.57
C LEU A 87 12.29 -4.45 -13.93
N GLY A 88 11.28 -4.52 -14.79
CA GLY A 88 10.34 -3.41 -14.97
C GLY A 88 9.60 -3.11 -13.66
N VAL A 89 9.42 -1.84 -13.34
CA VAL A 89 8.81 -1.41 -12.06
C VAL A 89 7.38 -1.95 -11.86
N PHE A 90 6.66 -2.24 -12.95
CA PHE A 90 5.30 -2.80 -12.88
C PHE A 90 5.26 -4.28 -12.49
N ALA A 91 6.41 -4.96 -12.50
CA ALA A 91 6.53 -6.32 -11.97
C ALA A 91 6.74 -6.36 -10.44
N LEU A 92 6.80 -5.21 -9.77
CA LEU A 92 7.12 -5.06 -8.35
C LEU A 92 6.19 -4.01 -7.70
N ASP A 93 6.02 -4.13 -6.38
CA ASP A 93 5.38 -3.10 -5.54
C ASP A 93 6.38 -2.04 -5.08
N SER A 94 7.24 -1.61 -6.00
CA SER A 94 8.20 -0.54 -5.72
C SER A 94 7.48 0.81 -5.64
N PRO A 95 7.78 1.65 -4.63
CA PRO A 95 7.20 2.98 -4.53
C PRO A 95 7.72 3.95 -5.62
N THR A 96 8.90 3.69 -6.19
CA THR A 96 9.60 4.60 -7.13
C THR A 96 9.05 4.58 -8.56
N ARG A 97 7.79 4.23 -8.72
CA ARG A 97 7.08 4.09 -9.99
C ARG A 97 6.65 5.46 -10.58
N PRO A 98 6.27 5.51 -11.88
CA PRO A 98 5.84 6.76 -12.50
C PRO A 98 4.70 7.47 -11.77
N ASN A 99 3.71 6.71 -11.28
CA ASN A 99 2.68 7.20 -10.37
C ASN A 99 2.88 6.48 -9.04
N PRO A 100 3.39 7.14 -7.99
CA PRO A 100 3.67 6.52 -6.70
C PRO A 100 2.38 6.29 -5.90
N ILE A 101 1.51 5.45 -6.45
CA ILE A 101 0.25 5.02 -5.83
C ILE A 101 0.48 3.70 -5.11
N GLY A 102 0.13 3.66 -3.83
CA GLY A 102 0.08 2.46 -3.00
C GLY A 102 -1.30 1.81 -3.02
N LEU A 103 -1.32 0.48 -2.90
CA LEU A 103 -2.52 -0.32 -2.68
C LEU A 103 -2.28 -1.17 -1.45
N THR A 104 -3.07 -0.95 -0.40
CA THR A 104 -2.95 -1.66 0.88
C THR A 104 -4.27 -2.28 1.25
N LEU A 105 -4.27 -3.57 1.59
CA LEU A 105 -5.42 -4.24 2.20
C LEU A 105 -5.31 -4.13 3.72
N VAL A 106 -6.29 -3.52 4.36
CA VAL A 106 -6.36 -3.34 5.81
C VAL A 106 -7.57 -4.02 6.40
N GLN A 107 -7.48 -4.40 7.67
CA GLN A 107 -8.61 -4.82 8.46
C GLN A 107 -9.27 -3.59 9.11
N LEU A 108 -10.56 -3.37 8.83
CA LEU A 108 -11.36 -2.35 9.49
C LEU A 108 -11.77 -2.87 10.87
N GLN A 109 -11.44 -2.13 11.92
CA GLN A 109 -11.79 -2.47 13.29
C GLN A 109 -13.05 -1.76 13.75
N LYS A 110 -13.14 -0.46 13.50
CA LYS A 110 -14.31 0.38 13.81
C LYS A 110 -14.32 1.66 12.98
N ILE A 111 -15.47 2.31 12.94
CA ILE A 111 -15.67 3.65 12.39
C ILE A 111 -16.27 4.51 13.49
N GLU A 112 -15.67 5.67 13.73
CA GLU A 112 -16.18 6.69 14.65
C GLU A 112 -16.22 8.02 13.89
N GLN A 113 -17.44 8.46 13.56
CA GLN A 113 -17.65 9.62 12.70
C GLN A 113 -16.88 9.44 11.38
N ARG A 114 -15.90 10.28 11.09
CA ARG A 114 -15.05 10.22 9.88
C ARG A 114 -13.69 9.56 10.11
N ASN A 115 -13.50 8.90 11.27
CA ASN A 115 -12.28 8.18 11.60
C ASN A 115 -12.47 6.67 11.45
N LEU A 116 -11.66 6.05 10.59
CA LEU A 116 -11.62 4.62 10.40
C LEU A 116 -10.40 4.07 11.13
N PHE A 117 -10.62 3.21 12.12
CA PHE A 117 -9.55 2.53 12.84
C PHE A 117 -9.24 1.21 12.13
N VAL A 118 -8.01 1.05 11.71
CA VAL A 118 -7.57 -0.06 10.86
C VAL A 118 -6.32 -0.73 11.40
N LYS A 119 -6.15 -2.01 11.05
CA LYS A 119 -4.95 -2.81 11.31
C LYS A 119 -4.39 -3.36 10.00
N GLY A 120 -3.08 -3.58 9.95
CA GLY A 120 -2.40 -4.09 8.76
C GLY A 120 -1.88 -2.99 7.84
N ILE A 121 -1.61 -1.81 8.40
CA ILE A 121 -1.11 -0.67 7.62
C ILE A 121 0.39 -0.82 7.31
N ASP A 122 0.76 -0.50 6.08
CA ASP A 122 2.13 -0.42 5.58
C ASP A 122 2.47 0.98 5.03
N LEU A 123 1.69 1.98 5.47
CA LEU A 123 1.81 3.38 5.06
C LEU A 123 2.33 4.21 6.23
N PHE A 124 3.13 5.22 5.91
CA PHE A 124 3.69 6.14 6.90
C PHE A 124 2.65 7.14 7.42
N ASP A 125 2.92 7.69 8.60
CA ASP A 125 2.15 8.81 9.13
C ASP A 125 2.12 9.98 8.13
N GLY A 126 0.95 10.63 8.02
CA GLY A 126 0.71 11.71 7.07
C GLY A 126 0.50 11.27 5.61
N THR A 127 0.43 9.96 5.32
CA THR A 127 0.19 9.49 3.95
C THR A 127 -1.21 9.88 3.47
N PRO A 128 -1.34 10.62 2.34
CA PRO A 128 -2.63 10.96 1.77
C PRO A 128 -3.35 9.72 1.23
N ILE A 129 -4.62 9.58 1.55
CA ILE A 129 -5.52 8.57 0.98
C ILE A 129 -6.26 9.18 -0.20
N ILE A 130 -6.24 8.48 -1.33
CA ILE A 130 -6.85 8.90 -2.59
C ILE A 130 -8.22 8.26 -2.76
N ASP A 131 -8.37 7.00 -2.33
CA ASP A 131 -9.63 6.25 -2.45
C ASP A 131 -9.69 5.13 -1.41
N ILE A 132 -10.91 4.72 -1.05
CA ILE A 132 -11.21 3.59 -0.17
C ILE A 132 -12.20 2.70 -0.89
N LYS A 133 -11.90 1.39 -0.97
CA LYS A 133 -12.82 0.40 -1.56
C LYS A 133 -13.05 -0.75 -0.61
N PRO A 134 -14.30 -1.20 -0.41
CA PRO A 134 -14.56 -2.37 0.41
C PRO A 134 -14.01 -3.63 -0.28
N TYR A 135 -13.43 -4.54 0.51
CA TYR A 135 -13.06 -5.85 0.00
C TYR A 135 -14.32 -6.68 -0.25
N GLN A 136 -14.43 -7.22 -1.47
CA GLN A 136 -15.59 -8.01 -1.89
C GLN A 136 -15.14 -9.36 -2.47
N PRO A 137 -16.02 -10.38 -2.49
CA PRO A 137 -15.65 -11.75 -2.91
C PRO A 137 -15.04 -11.84 -4.30
N TYR A 138 -15.41 -10.98 -5.24
CA TYR A 138 -14.88 -11.01 -6.61
C TYR A 138 -13.40 -10.60 -6.73
N TYR A 139 -12.80 -10.00 -5.70
CA TYR A 139 -11.36 -9.74 -5.66
C TYR A 139 -10.55 -11.01 -5.40
N ARG A 140 -11.19 -12.05 -4.87
CA ARG A 140 -10.51 -13.31 -4.60
C ARG A 140 -10.27 -14.07 -5.89
N THR A 141 -9.04 -14.55 -6.08
CA THR A 141 -8.71 -15.53 -7.11
C THR A 141 -7.98 -16.72 -6.48
N GLU A 142 -8.39 -17.93 -6.85
CA GLU A 142 -7.77 -19.17 -6.35
C GLU A 142 -6.73 -19.72 -7.34
N LYS A 143 -6.84 -19.34 -8.60
CA LYS A 143 -5.96 -19.80 -9.68
C LYS A 143 -5.12 -18.65 -10.19
N PHE A 144 -3.91 -18.52 -9.67
CA PHE A 144 -2.93 -17.55 -10.16
C PHE A 144 -1.55 -18.18 -10.28
N LYS A 145 -0.70 -17.56 -11.07
CA LYS A 145 0.69 -17.98 -11.27
C LYS A 145 1.62 -16.80 -11.00
N MET A 146 2.77 -17.10 -10.48
CA MET A 146 3.85 -16.15 -10.28
C MET A 146 5.07 -16.54 -11.14
N PRO A 147 5.87 -15.57 -11.60
CA PRO A 147 7.08 -15.87 -12.37
C PRO A 147 8.11 -16.57 -11.50
N LYS A 148 8.98 -17.38 -12.12
CA LYS A 148 10.02 -18.15 -11.41
C LYS A 148 10.95 -17.28 -10.57
N TRP A 149 11.29 -16.09 -11.05
CA TRP A 149 12.13 -15.16 -10.29
C TRP A 149 11.44 -14.71 -8.99
N PHE A 150 10.13 -14.47 -9.01
CA PHE A 150 9.36 -14.11 -7.80
C PHE A 150 9.42 -15.25 -6.78
N LEU A 151 9.15 -16.47 -7.21
CA LEU A 151 9.20 -17.68 -6.37
C LEU A 151 10.58 -17.89 -5.72
N LYS A 152 11.67 -17.54 -6.44
CA LYS A 152 13.03 -17.63 -5.91
C LYS A 152 13.29 -16.67 -4.75
N PHE A 153 12.73 -15.46 -4.82
CA PHE A 153 13.03 -14.38 -3.88
C PHE A 153 11.92 -14.07 -2.88
N MET A 154 10.76 -14.70 -2.97
CA MET A 154 9.68 -14.52 -2.01
C MET A 154 9.96 -15.25 -0.68
N ASP A 155 9.41 -14.74 0.41
CA ASP A 155 9.38 -15.42 1.71
C ASP A 155 8.27 -16.49 1.76
N LYS A 156 8.23 -17.23 2.90
CA LYS A 156 7.21 -18.26 3.16
C LYS A 156 5.76 -17.73 3.17
N ASN A 157 5.59 -16.42 3.33
CA ASN A 157 4.29 -15.75 3.35
C ASN A 157 3.94 -15.14 1.98
N GLY A 158 4.77 -15.34 0.94
CA GLY A 158 4.53 -14.84 -0.41
C GLY A 158 4.93 -13.37 -0.63
N HIS A 159 5.82 -12.81 0.19
CA HIS A 159 6.30 -11.43 0.03
C HIS A 159 7.72 -11.39 -0.57
N LEU A 160 8.00 -10.34 -1.36
CA LEU A 160 9.34 -10.00 -1.83
C LEU A 160 10.14 -9.24 -0.78
#